data_0b3b6028e1424c72edb8936b8df191ac
#
_entry.id   0b3b6028e1424c72edb8936b8df191ac
#
_cell.length_a   1.000
_cell.length_b   1.000
_cell.length_c   1.000
_cell.angle_alpha   90.00
_cell.angle_beta   90.00
_cell.angle_gamma   90.00
#
_symmetry.space_group_name_H-M   'P 1'
#
loop_
_entity.id
_entity.type
_entity.pdbx_description
1 polymer ?
#
loop_
_entity_poly.entity_id
_entity_poly.type
_entity_poly.pdbx_seq_one_letter_code
_entity_poly.pdbx_strand_id
1 'polypeptide(L)'
;MLTIRPETPEDLNSVHYVNREAFSRDQEADLVDKLRKKGVLTVSLVAVQETDVVGHIAFSPVEIASEESSFGAMTLAPVAVLPAHKNKGIVSQLVVAGLKECHRLGHEIVVLAGHPNY
;
A
#
# COMPACT_ATOMS: atom_id res chain seq x y z
N MET A 1 -17.96 6.23 9.49
CA MET A 1 -17.87 6.22 8.03
C MET A 1 -16.43 5.97 7.60
N LEU A 2 -16.22 5.10 6.63
CA LEU A 2 -14.89 4.81 6.12
C LEU A 2 -14.51 5.77 5.01
N THR A 3 -13.33 6.37 5.12
CA THR A 3 -12.79 7.28 4.11
C THR A 3 -11.44 6.78 3.66
N ILE A 4 -11.18 6.78 2.35
CA ILE A 4 -9.87 6.45 1.81
C ILE A 4 -9.28 7.71 1.20
N ARG A 5 -8.08 8.06 1.62
CA ARG A 5 -7.40 9.27 1.19
C ARG A 5 -5.89 9.08 1.16
N PRO A 6 -5.15 9.95 0.46
CA PRO A 6 -3.68 9.90 0.53
C PRO A 6 -3.20 10.11 1.96
N GLU A 7 -2.08 9.48 2.29
CA GLU A 7 -1.46 9.72 3.60
C GLU A 7 -0.89 11.14 3.67
N THR A 8 -0.85 11.67 4.87
CA THR A 8 -0.22 12.96 5.17
C THR A 8 0.94 12.74 6.13
N PRO A 9 1.83 13.73 6.34
CA PRO A 9 2.92 13.57 7.31
C PRO A 9 2.45 13.21 8.72
N GLU A 10 1.22 13.57 9.06
CA GLU A 10 0.65 13.26 10.38
C GLU A 10 0.27 11.80 10.52
N ASP A 11 0.20 11.05 9.41
CA ASP A 11 -0.21 9.65 9.41
C ASP A 11 0.96 8.67 9.57
N LEU A 12 2.20 9.12 9.57
CA LEU A 12 3.37 8.24 9.50
C LEU A 12 3.40 7.19 10.60
N ASN A 13 3.15 7.59 11.84
CA ASN A 13 3.13 6.66 12.96
C ASN A 13 1.96 5.67 12.85
N SER A 14 0.80 6.14 12.40
CA SER A 14 -0.38 5.29 12.23
C SER A 14 -0.17 4.27 11.12
N VAL A 15 0.47 4.67 10.02
CA VAL A 15 0.79 3.77 8.91
C VAL A 15 1.73 2.67 9.39
N HIS A 16 2.77 3.04 10.13
CA HIS A 16 3.70 2.07 10.69
C HIS A 16 2.96 1.09 11.61
N TYR A 17 2.13 1.61 12.51
CA TYR A 17 1.37 0.80 13.45
C TYR A 17 0.44 -0.18 12.74
N VAL A 18 -0.31 0.28 11.73
CA VAL A 18 -1.24 -0.58 11.00
C VAL A 18 -0.52 -1.73 10.32
N ASN A 19 0.62 -1.45 9.67
CA ASN A 19 1.40 -2.50 9.03
C ASN A 19 1.97 -3.48 10.05
N ARG A 20 2.51 -2.97 11.15
CA ARG A 20 3.05 -3.79 12.22
C ARG A 20 2.00 -4.74 12.79
N GLU A 21 0.81 -4.22 13.08
CA GLU A 21 -0.26 -5.02 13.69
C GLU A 21 -0.90 -6.00 12.70
N ALA A 22 -1.04 -5.60 11.44
CA ALA A 22 -1.66 -6.46 10.43
C ALA A 22 -0.82 -7.71 10.16
N PHE A 23 0.51 -7.57 10.15
CA PHE A 23 1.41 -8.67 9.82
C PHE A 23 2.06 -9.32 11.04
N SER A 24 1.84 -8.78 12.23
CA SER A 24 2.41 -9.26 13.50
C SER A 24 3.94 -9.34 13.46
N ARG A 25 4.55 -8.43 12.69
CA ARG A 25 6.02 -8.33 12.56
C ARG A 25 6.35 -6.97 11.98
N ASP A 26 7.64 -6.60 12.04
CA ASP A 26 8.08 -5.26 11.61
C ASP A 26 8.42 -5.16 10.12
N GLN A 27 8.58 -6.28 9.44
CA GLN A 27 9.11 -6.30 8.07
C GLN A 27 8.36 -5.38 7.10
N GLU A 28 7.03 -5.45 7.09
CA GLU A 28 6.23 -4.65 6.18
C GLU A 28 6.22 -3.16 6.57
N ALA A 29 6.15 -2.89 7.87
CA ALA A 29 6.22 -1.51 8.37
C ALA A 29 7.58 -0.89 8.02
N ASP A 30 8.67 -1.64 8.20
CA ASP A 30 10.00 -1.18 7.86
C ASP A 30 10.17 -0.97 6.35
N LEU A 31 9.54 -1.83 5.55
CA LEU A 31 9.56 -1.68 4.09
C LEU A 31 8.95 -0.34 3.66
N VAL A 32 7.79 -0.01 4.21
CA VAL A 32 7.13 1.27 3.89
C VAL A 32 8.03 2.44 4.28
N ASP A 33 8.63 2.38 5.47
CA ASP A 33 9.55 3.44 5.92
C ASP A 33 10.74 3.59 4.98
N LYS A 34 11.30 2.48 4.50
CA LYS A 34 12.42 2.49 3.55
C LYS A 34 12.01 3.09 2.21
N LEU A 35 10.85 2.71 1.69
CA LEU A 35 10.36 3.23 0.42
C LEU A 35 10.16 4.75 0.51
N ARG A 36 9.62 5.20 1.64
CA ARG A 36 9.43 6.64 1.87
C ARG A 36 10.76 7.38 1.94
N LYS A 37 11.73 6.83 2.66
CA LYS A 37 13.07 7.41 2.78
C LYS A 37 13.77 7.54 1.45
N LYS A 38 13.60 6.55 0.57
CA LYS A 38 14.21 6.56 -0.76
C LYS A 38 13.46 7.44 -1.75
N GLY A 39 12.32 7.99 -1.36
CA GLY A 39 11.52 8.83 -2.23
C GLY A 39 10.80 8.07 -3.34
N VAL A 40 10.60 6.77 -3.18
CA VAL A 40 9.97 5.93 -4.20
C VAL A 40 8.59 5.42 -3.80
N LEU A 41 8.07 5.87 -2.65
CA LEU A 41 6.70 5.55 -2.24
C LEU A 41 5.76 6.43 -3.07
N THR A 42 5.29 5.90 -4.18
CA THR A 42 4.58 6.69 -5.19
C THR A 42 3.12 6.90 -4.87
N VAL A 43 2.44 5.87 -4.40
CA VAL A 43 1.06 5.96 -3.95
C VAL A 43 1.00 5.36 -2.55
N SER A 44 0.45 6.12 -1.61
CA SER A 44 0.26 5.66 -0.24
C SER A 44 -1.08 6.19 0.24
N LEU A 45 -2.04 5.28 0.42
CA LEU A 45 -3.39 5.63 0.83
C LEU A 45 -3.69 5.03 2.18
N VAL A 46 -4.46 5.77 2.97
CA VAL A 46 -4.92 5.31 4.28
C VAL A 46 -6.45 5.15 4.26
N ALA A 47 -6.92 4.16 4.98
CA ALA A 47 -8.34 3.97 5.24
C ALA A 47 -8.60 4.47 6.66
N VAL A 48 -9.51 5.43 6.78
CA VAL A 48 -9.79 6.10 8.05
C VAL A 48 -11.23 5.80 8.45
N GLN A 49 -11.39 5.23 9.64
CA GLN A 49 -12.70 4.97 10.23
C GLN A 49 -12.87 5.96 11.37
N GLU A 50 -13.85 6.87 11.24
CA GLU A 50 -13.99 8.02 12.13
C GLU A 50 -12.69 8.84 12.12
N THR A 51 -11.90 8.83 13.15
CA THR A 51 -10.62 9.54 13.22
C THR A 51 -9.42 8.61 13.21
N ASP A 52 -9.64 7.29 13.13
CA ASP A 52 -8.57 6.29 13.26
C ASP A 52 -8.15 5.73 11.91
N VAL A 53 -6.85 5.68 11.68
CA VAL A 53 -6.30 4.98 10.52
C VAL A 53 -6.37 3.48 10.82
N VAL A 54 -7.14 2.77 10.01
CA VAL A 54 -7.37 1.32 10.21
C VAL A 54 -6.83 0.47 9.07
N GLY A 55 -6.39 1.11 7.98
CA GLY A 55 -5.83 0.41 6.84
C GLY A 55 -4.86 1.27 6.05
N HIS A 56 -4.04 0.61 5.23
CA HIS A 56 -3.01 1.27 4.44
C HIS A 56 -2.70 0.44 3.21
N ILE A 57 -2.41 1.10 2.09
CA ILE A 57 -1.90 0.44 0.88
C ILE A 57 -0.78 1.29 0.30
N ALA A 58 0.25 0.63 -0.19
CA ALA A 58 1.40 1.29 -0.79
C ALA A 58 1.70 0.74 -2.17
N PHE A 59 2.12 1.64 -3.05
CA PHE A 59 2.59 1.28 -4.39
C PHE A 59 3.95 1.93 -4.61
N SER A 60 4.87 1.18 -5.17
CA SER A 60 6.20 1.68 -5.49
C SER A 60 6.63 1.14 -6.85
N PRO A 61 7.57 1.83 -7.54
CA PRO A 61 7.98 1.40 -8.87
C PRO A 61 8.80 0.12 -8.82
N VAL A 62 8.63 -0.69 -9.85
CA VAL A 62 9.43 -1.89 -10.08
C VAL A 62 9.72 -1.98 -11.56
N GLU A 63 10.88 -2.56 -11.90
CA GLU A 63 11.23 -2.79 -13.28
C GLU A 63 11.09 -4.27 -13.57
N ILE A 64 10.36 -4.59 -14.64
CA ILE A 64 10.16 -5.97 -15.07
C ILE A 64 11.08 -6.19 -16.28
N ALA A 65 12.03 -7.11 -16.13
CA ALA A 65 13.00 -7.39 -17.16
C ALA A 65 12.70 -8.71 -17.85
N SER A 66 12.90 -8.72 -19.17
CA SER A 66 12.89 -9.93 -19.96
C SER A 66 14.23 -10.01 -20.67
N GLU A 67 14.47 -11.08 -21.44
CA GLU A 67 15.73 -11.25 -22.15
C GLU A 67 16.01 -10.13 -23.16
N GLU A 68 14.97 -9.53 -23.70
CA GLU A 68 15.11 -8.54 -24.77
C GLU A 68 14.79 -7.11 -24.36
N SER A 69 14.09 -6.91 -23.25
CA SER A 69 13.68 -5.58 -22.84
C SER A 69 13.33 -5.52 -21.37
N SER A 70 13.15 -4.28 -20.89
CA SER A 70 12.59 -4.07 -19.56
C SER A 70 11.53 -2.98 -19.63
N PHE A 71 10.59 -3.00 -18.71
CA PHE A 71 9.56 -1.97 -18.64
C PHE A 71 9.19 -1.69 -17.19
N GLY A 72 8.73 -0.47 -16.96
CA GLY A 72 8.33 -0.04 -15.63
C GLY A 72 6.94 -0.49 -15.28
N ALA A 73 6.74 -0.82 -14.02
CA ALA A 73 5.44 -1.16 -13.46
C ALA A 73 5.38 -0.66 -12.02
N MET A 74 4.21 -0.73 -11.43
CA MET A 74 4.05 -0.44 -10.01
C MET A 74 3.86 -1.76 -9.27
N THR A 75 4.46 -1.87 -8.10
CA THR A 75 4.24 -3.01 -7.20
C THR A 75 3.25 -2.60 -6.13
N LEU A 76 2.21 -3.41 -5.96
CA LEU A 76 1.25 -3.24 -4.87
C LEU A 76 1.77 -4.04 -3.67
N ALA A 77 2.32 -3.38 -2.69
CA ALA A 77 2.77 -4.00 -1.43
C ALA A 77 3.32 -2.94 -0.50
N PRO A 78 3.02 -3.01 0.79
CA PRO A 78 2.03 -3.91 1.37
C PRO A 78 0.62 -3.35 1.31
N VAL A 79 -0.37 -4.18 1.59
CA VAL A 79 -1.73 -3.74 1.91
C VAL A 79 -2.07 -4.32 3.28
N ALA A 80 -2.50 -3.46 4.18
CA ALA A 80 -2.67 -3.81 5.58
C ALA A 80 -3.98 -3.27 6.13
N VAL A 81 -4.64 -4.09 6.96
CA VAL A 81 -5.83 -3.67 7.70
C VAL A 81 -5.68 -4.19 9.13
N LEU A 82 -6.00 -3.35 10.11
CA LEU A 82 -5.95 -3.76 11.51
C LEU A 82 -6.79 -5.02 11.74
N PRO A 83 -6.33 -5.96 12.57
CA PRO A 83 -7.06 -7.21 12.80
C PRO A 83 -8.52 -7.03 13.19
N ALA A 84 -8.83 -6.02 13.99
CA ALA A 84 -10.21 -5.76 14.42
C ALA A 84 -11.12 -5.30 13.28
N HIS A 85 -10.56 -4.92 12.14
CA HIS A 85 -11.31 -4.38 11.00
C HIS A 85 -11.25 -5.29 9.77
N LYS A 86 -10.73 -6.51 9.92
CA LYS A 86 -10.69 -7.48 8.83
C LYS A 86 -12.10 -7.96 8.47
N ASN A 87 -12.24 -8.46 7.24
CA ASN A 87 -13.50 -8.99 6.72
C ASN A 87 -14.63 -7.96 6.58
N LYS A 88 -14.26 -6.69 6.42
CA LYS A 88 -15.22 -5.61 6.21
C LYS A 88 -15.07 -4.96 4.83
N GLY A 89 -14.32 -5.60 3.92
CA GLY A 89 -14.13 -5.09 2.56
C GLY A 89 -13.15 -3.93 2.43
N ILE A 90 -12.38 -3.64 3.47
CA ILE A 90 -11.45 -2.50 3.45
C ILE A 90 -10.30 -2.75 2.49
N VAL A 91 -9.75 -3.98 2.46
CA VAL A 91 -8.69 -4.32 1.51
C VAL A 91 -9.14 -4.05 0.08
N SER A 92 -10.35 -4.52 -0.28
CA SER A 92 -10.88 -4.32 -1.62
C SER A 92 -11.03 -2.84 -1.96
N GLN A 93 -11.50 -2.05 -1.02
CA GLN A 93 -11.65 -0.61 -1.24
C GLN A 93 -10.30 0.07 -1.42
N LEU A 94 -9.29 -0.32 -0.63
CA LEU A 94 -7.94 0.22 -0.77
C LEU A 94 -7.33 -0.16 -2.12
N VAL A 95 -7.50 -1.40 -2.54
CA VAL A 95 -6.98 -1.86 -3.83
C VAL A 95 -7.61 -1.08 -4.97
N VAL A 96 -8.94 -0.95 -4.98
CA VAL A 96 -9.63 -0.21 -6.04
C VAL A 96 -9.18 1.24 -6.07
N ALA A 97 -9.12 1.90 -4.92
CA ALA A 97 -8.70 3.30 -4.85
C ALA A 97 -7.24 3.46 -5.30
N GLY A 98 -6.37 2.53 -4.89
CA GLY A 98 -4.96 2.57 -5.27
C GLY A 98 -4.74 2.36 -6.76
N LEU A 99 -5.46 1.41 -7.35
CA LEU A 99 -5.36 1.17 -8.79
C LEU A 99 -5.85 2.38 -9.60
N LYS A 100 -6.92 3.02 -9.15
CA LYS A 100 -7.40 4.25 -9.78
C LYS A 100 -6.35 5.36 -9.70
N GLU A 101 -5.69 5.49 -8.58
CA GLU A 101 -4.66 6.51 -8.41
C GLU A 101 -3.44 6.23 -9.30
N CYS A 102 -3.01 4.96 -9.40
CA CYS A 102 -1.93 4.58 -10.30
C CYS A 102 -2.30 4.91 -11.75
N HIS A 103 -3.52 4.60 -12.15
CA HIS A 103 -3.98 4.90 -13.50
C HIS A 103 -3.99 6.41 -13.75
N ARG A 104 -4.48 7.19 -12.79
CA ARG A 104 -4.49 8.66 -12.91
C ARG A 104 -3.10 9.23 -13.11
N LEU A 105 -2.09 8.61 -12.49
CA LEU A 105 -0.68 9.02 -12.60
C LEU A 105 0.01 8.48 -13.85
N GLY A 106 -0.70 7.74 -14.70
CA GLY A 106 -0.15 7.23 -15.95
C GLY A 106 0.47 5.85 -15.86
N HIS A 107 0.29 5.14 -14.76
CA HIS A 107 0.84 3.79 -14.59
C HIS A 107 -0.19 2.77 -15.03
N GLU A 108 0.13 2.01 -16.08
CA GLU A 108 -0.82 1.06 -16.65
C GLU A 108 -0.61 -0.39 -16.17
N ILE A 109 0.56 -0.67 -15.62
CA ILE A 109 0.91 -2.02 -15.19
C ILE A 109 1.14 -2.03 -13.69
N VAL A 110 0.38 -2.86 -12.99
CA VAL A 110 0.52 -3.06 -11.56
C VAL A 110 0.70 -4.55 -11.32
N VAL A 111 1.75 -4.91 -10.59
CA VAL A 111 2.02 -6.30 -10.23
C VAL A 111 1.85 -6.47 -8.72
N LEU A 112 1.38 -7.64 -8.34
CA LEU A 112 1.25 -7.98 -6.93
C LEU A 112 2.56 -8.60 -6.46
N ALA A 113 3.17 -7.98 -5.45
CA ALA A 113 4.27 -8.61 -4.75
C ALA A 113 3.64 -9.55 -3.73
N GLY A 114 3.26 -10.71 -4.19
CA GLY A 114 2.51 -11.65 -3.37
C GLY A 114 3.38 -12.74 -2.79
N HIS A 115 2.90 -13.30 -1.72
CA HIS A 115 3.48 -14.49 -1.14
C HIS A 115 2.84 -15.70 -1.83
N PRO A 116 3.61 -16.76 -2.16
CA PRO A 116 3.03 -17.91 -2.84
C PRO A 116 1.85 -18.57 -2.12
N ASN A 117 1.76 -18.39 -0.81
CA ASN A 117 0.70 -18.97 0.01
C ASN A 117 -0.49 -18.05 0.22
N TYR A 118 -0.56 -17.06 -0.53
CA TYR A 118 -1.56 -16.03 -0.39
C TYR A 118 -2.93 -16.52 -0.84
#